data_0dbb30233abde3dc5e09a6b5b89db84d
#
_entry.id   0dbb30233abde3dc5e09a6b5b89db84d
#
_cell.length_a   1.000
_cell.length_b   1.000
_cell.length_c   1.000
_cell.angle_alpha   90.00
_cell.angle_beta   90.00
_cell.angle_gamma   90.00
#
_symmetry.space_group_name_H-M   'P 1'
#
loop_
_entity.id
_entity.type
_entity.pdbx_description
1 polymer ?
#
loop_
_entity_poly.entity_id
_entity_poly.type
_entity_poly.pdbx_seq_one_letter_code
_entity_poly.pdbx_strand_id
1 'polypeptide(L)'
;MQLIEANTVFSKIDFQEDIDYNIYPKSIYECPICKNKLSFNMQDFKKYSLNKNSSFPIEEQERIKKMLEFSKREEPNSFIDYYCPKCNTSTRIYFTVWAGGRYTSGSHLEFVVIDDDT
;
A
#
# COMPACT_ATOMS: atom_id res chain seq x y z
N MET A 1 14.90 -6.63 -3.45
CA MET A 1 13.67 -6.21 -2.74
C MET A 1 13.98 -5.00 -1.89
N GLN A 2 13.11 -4.00 -1.91
CA GLN A 2 13.37 -2.72 -1.28
C GLN A 2 12.15 -2.24 -0.51
N LEU A 3 12.36 -1.72 0.72
CA LEU A 3 11.32 -1.08 1.53
C LEU A 3 11.44 0.43 1.41
N ILE A 4 10.34 1.10 1.12
CA ILE A 4 10.30 2.55 0.91
C ILE A 4 9.20 3.13 1.78
N GLU A 5 9.51 4.19 2.55
CA GLU A 5 8.50 4.86 3.37
C GLU A 5 7.41 5.47 2.48
N ALA A 6 6.15 5.32 2.90
CA ALA A 6 5.01 5.73 2.10
C ALA A 6 5.06 7.22 1.73
N ASN A 7 5.51 8.08 2.64
CA ASN A 7 5.56 9.51 2.40
C ASN A 7 6.54 9.94 1.32
N THR A 8 7.45 9.04 0.88
CA THR A 8 8.38 9.34 -0.21
C THR A 8 7.76 9.10 -1.58
N VAL A 9 6.77 8.22 -1.69
CA VAL A 9 6.20 7.80 -2.97
C VAL A 9 4.71 8.13 -3.12
N PHE A 10 4.05 8.53 -2.04
CA PHE A 10 2.65 8.96 -2.07
C PHE A 10 2.54 10.44 -1.76
N SER A 11 1.67 11.14 -2.48
CA SER A 11 1.38 12.55 -2.22
C SER A 11 0.60 12.76 -0.93
N LYS A 12 -0.11 11.71 -0.46
CA LYS A 12 -0.90 11.74 0.77
C LYS A 12 -0.89 10.34 1.37
N ILE A 13 -0.65 10.24 2.68
CA ILE A 13 -0.56 8.96 3.38
C ILE A 13 -1.71 8.71 4.36
N ASP A 14 -2.50 9.73 4.68
CA ASP A 14 -3.65 9.59 5.56
C ASP A 14 -4.94 9.80 4.78
N PHE A 15 -5.85 8.83 4.89
CA PHE A 15 -7.14 8.85 4.21
C PHE A 15 -8.24 8.77 5.24
N GLN A 16 -9.13 9.74 5.23
CA GLN A 16 -10.35 9.71 6.03
C GLN A 16 -11.54 9.76 5.07
N GLU A 17 -12.39 8.77 5.15
CA GLU A 17 -13.62 8.69 4.38
C GLU A 17 -14.76 9.22 5.24
N ASP A 18 -15.58 10.09 4.67
CA ASP A 18 -16.82 10.55 5.31
C ASP A 18 -17.98 10.20 4.39
N ILE A 19 -18.76 9.20 4.79
CA ILE A 19 -19.88 8.69 3.99
C ILE A 19 -20.99 9.71 3.86
N ASP A 20 -21.26 10.48 4.93
CA ASP A 20 -22.35 11.48 4.93
C ASP A 20 -22.09 12.61 3.93
N TYR A 21 -20.83 12.98 3.75
CA TYR A 21 -20.44 14.06 2.83
C TYR A 21 -19.86 13.52 1.52
N ASN A 22 -19.90 12.22 1.32
CA ASN A 22 -19.42 11.57 0.10
C ASN A 22 -17.96 11.96 -0.24
N ILE A 23 -17.11 12.03 0.78
CA ILE A 23 -15.71 12.39 0.64
C ILE A 23 -14.87 11.14 0.46
N TYR A 24 -14.18 11.05 -0.68
CA TYR A 24 -13.30 9.93 -1.01
C TYR A 24 -11.92 10.46 -1.41
N PRO A 25 -11.02 10.68 -0.43
CA PRO A 25 -9.69 11.21 -0.71
C PRO A 25 -8.89 10.37 -1.67
N LYS A 26 -8.06 11.01 -2.46
CA LYS A 26 -7.15 10.37 -3.42
C LYS A 26 -5.71 10.70 -3.09
N SER A 27 -4.81 9.77 -3.42
CA SER A 27 -3.37 9.99 -3.34
C SER A 27 -2.73 9.60 -4.67
N ILE A 28 -1.62 10.22 -4.99
CA ILE A 28 -0.85 9.89 -6.17
C ILE A 28 0.38 9.11 -5.73
N TYR A 29 0.53 7.90 -6.29
CA TYR A 29 1.69 7.05 -6.08
C TYR A 29 2.64 7.18 -7.28
N GLU A 30 3.91 7.46 -7.01
CA GLU A 30 4.94 7.49 -8.03
C GLU A 30 5.81 6.24 -7.93
N CYS A 31 5.81 5.43 -8.99
CA CYS A 31 6.64 4.23 -9.02
C CYS A 31 8.12 4.62 -8.89
N PRO A 32 8.86 4.07 -7.91
CA PRO A 32 10.26 4.44 -7.72
C PRO A 32 11.17 3.94 -8.84
N ILE A 33 10.73 3.00 -9.64
CA ILE A 33 11.53 2.42 -10.72
C ILE A 33 11.36 3.19 -12.03
N CYS A 34 10.11 3.36 -12.49
CA CYS A 34 9.84 3.96 -13.81
C CYS A 34 9.24 5.37 -13.73
N LYS A 35 8.96 5.88 -12.53
CA LYS A 35 8.39 7.20 -12.27
C LYS A 35 6.97 7.39 -12.80
N ASN A 36 6.29 6.31 -13.18
CA ASN A 36 4.89 6.36 -13.57
C ASN A 36 4.02 6.73 -12.35
N LYS A 37 3.05 7.61 -12.57
CA LYS A 37 2.16 8.07 -11.51
C LYS A 37 0.78 7.42 -11.63
N LEU A 38 0.26 6.94 -10.51
CA LEU A 38 -1.05 6.30 -10.41
C LEU A 38 -1.86 6.97 -9.32
N SER A 39 -3.16 7.12 -9.54
CA SER A 39 -4.07 7.65 -8.54
C SER A 39 -4.72 6.51 -7.78
N PHE A 40 -4.66 6.57 -6.45
CA PHE A 40 -5.33 5.63 -5.55
C PHE A 40 -6.32 6.38 -4.67
N ASN A 41 -7.46 5.75 -4.36
CA ASN A 41 -8.44 6.28 -3.43
C ASN A 41 -8.78 5.25 -2.33
N MET A 42 -9.60 5.64 -1.36
CA MET A 42 -10.00 4.75 -0.25
C MET A 42 -10.67 3.47 -0.73
N GLN A 43 -11.41 3.52 -1.82
CA GLN A 43 -12.09 2.34 -2.35
C GLN A 43 -11.09 1.28 -2.84
N ASP A 44 -9.99 1.72 -3.42
CA ASP A 44 -8.93 0.82 -3.85
C ASP A 44 -8.33 0.08 -2.65
N PHE A 45 -8.04 0.80 -1.56
CA PHE A 45 -7.48 0.20 -0.35
C PHE A 45 -8.45 -0.76 0.31
N LYS A 46 -9.73 -0.42 0.38
CA LYS A 46 -10.76 -1.33 0.95
C LYS A 46 -10.93 -2.58 0.11
N LYS A 47 -10.95 -2.44 -1.20
CA LYS A 47 -11.14 -3.56 -2.12
C LYS A 47 -10.03 -4.60 -2.00
N TYR A 48 -8.80 -4.16 -1.78
CA TYR A 48 -7.62 -5.04 -1.78
C TYR A 48 -7.04 -5.28 -0.39
N SER A 49 -7.68 -4.78 0.69
CA SER A 49 -7.13 -4.87 2.05
C SER A 49 -6.93 -6.29 2.57
N LEU A 50 -7.73 -7.23 2.08
CA LEU A 50 -7.61 -8.66 2.40
C LEU A 50 -7.25 -9.44 1.13
N ASN A 51 -6.32 -8.96 0.39
CA ASN A 51 -5.98 -9.45 -0.92
C ASN A 51 -5.58 -10.93 -0.88
N LYS A 52 -6.35 -11.78 -1.58
CA LYS A 52 -6.10 -13.20 -1.68
C LYS A 52 -5.20 -13.56 -2.86
N ASN A 53 -5.09 -12.64 -3.82
CA ASN A 53 -4.31 -12.83 -5.03
C ASN A 53 -3.09 -11.91 -4.96
N SER A 54 -1.97 -12.45 -4.47
CA SER A 54 -0.75 -11.69 -4.32
C SER A 54 0.02 -11.60 -5.63
N SER A 55 0.64 -10.43 -5.88
CA SER A 55 1.61 -10.27 -6.96
C SER A 55 2.98 -10.86 -6.59
N PHE A 56 3.12 -11.32 -5.34
CA PHE A 56 4.36 -11.92 -4.85
C PHE A 56 4.18 -13.44 -4.68
N PRO A 57 5.07 -14.26 -5.25
CA PRO A 57 5.11 -15.70 -4.95
C PRO A 57 5.36 -15.95 -3.46
N ILE A 58 5.02 -17.13 -2.97
CA ILE A 58 5.17 -17.48 -1.54
C ILE A 58 6.60 -17.25 -1.06
N GLU A 59 7.59 -17.62 -1.87
CA GLU A 59 9.01 -17.43 -1.54
C GLU A 59 9.35 -15.95 -1.34
N GLU A 60 8.82 -15.07 -2.18
CA GLU A 60 9.03 -13.64 -2.07
C GLU A 60 8.30 -13.05 -0.86
N GLN A 61 7.13 -13.58 -0.50
CA GLN A 61 6.41 -13.16 0.70
C GLN A 61 7.20 -13.49 1.96
N GLU A 62 7.91 -14.62 1.99
CA GLU A 62 8.80 -14.98 3.10
C GLU A 62 9.99 -14.02 3.18
N ARG A 63 10.53 -13.61 2.04
CA ARG A 63 11.60 -12.61 2.00
C ARG A 63 11.13 -11.27 2.58
N ILE A 64 9.90 -10.87 2.29
CA ILE A 64 9.31 -9.65 2.86
C ILE A 64 9.25 -9.77 4.38
N LYS A 65 8.76 -10.89 4.91
CA LYS A 65 8.68 -11.11 6.35
C LYS A 65 10.05 -11.02 7.02
N LYS A 66 11.06 -11.65 6.44
CA LYS A 66 12.44 -11.58 6.96
C LYS A 66 12.99 -10.16 6.93
N MET A 67 12.71 -9.42 5.87
CA MET A 67 13.14 -8.03 5.76
C MET A 67 12.50 -7.15 6.84
N LEU A 68 11.21 -7.35 7.14
CA LEU A 68 10.51 -6.62 8.19
C LEU A 68 11.07 -6.96 9.57
N GLU A 69 11.35 -8.24 9.84
CA GLU A 69 11.96 -8.68 11.09
C GLU A 69 13.35 -8.05 11.27
N PHE A 70 14.17 -8.09 10.22
CA PHE A 70 15.49 -7.49 10.23
C PHE A 70 15.45 -6.00 10.50
N SER A 71 14.49 -5.31 9.92
CA SER A 71 14.30 -3.87 10.09
C SER A 71 13.55 -3.51 11.37
N LYS A 72 13.15 -4.50 12.16
CA LYS A 72 12.35 -4.35 13.38
C LYS A 72 11.05 -3.57 13.15
N ARG A 73 10.43 -3.77 12.00
CA ARG A 73 9.17 -3.13 11.67
C ARG A 73 8.02 -4.10 11.91
N GLU A 74 6.96 -3.60 12.51
CA GLU A 74 5.71 -4.36 12.63
C GLU A 74 5.06 -4.46 11.25
N GLU A 75 4.53 -5.65 10.93
CA GLU A 75 3.75 -5.83 9.72
C GLU A 75 2.35 -5.28 9.94
N PRO A 76 1.92 -4.28 9.16
CA PRO A 76 0.55 -3.78 9.24
C PRO A 76 -0.48 -4.86 8.90
N ASN A 77 -1.70 -4.69 9.37
CA ASN A 77 -2.77 -5.68 9.19
C ASN A 77 -3.36 -5.73 7.78
N SER A 78 -3.01 -4.79 6.94
CA SER A 78 -3.60 -4.68 5.60
C SER A 78 -2.55 -4.33 4.55
N PHE A 79 -2.77 -4.79 3.33
CA PHE A 79 -1.91 -4.47 2.21
C PHE A 79 -2.65 -4.58 0.88
N ILE A 80 -2.09 -3.92 -0.14
CA ILE A 80 -2.50 -4.06 -1.53
C ILE A 80 -1.30 -4.55 -2.33
N ASP A 81 -1.51 -5.61 -3.11
CA ASP A 81 -0.51 -6.10 -4.05
C ASP A 81 -0.90 -5.73 -5.48
N TYR A 82 0.05 -5.26 -6.26
CA TYR A 82 -0.19 -4.98 -7.66
C TYR A 82 1.12 -4.98 -8.47
N TYR A 83 0.97 -5.03 -9.79
CA TYR A 83 2.08 -4.82 -10.71
C TYR A 83 2.01 -3.41 -11.26
N CYS A 84 3.15 -2.71 -11.30
CA CYS A 84 3.20 -1.41 -11.96
C CYS A 84 2.80 -1.59 -13.44
N PRO A 85 1.79 -0.86 -13.95
CA PRO A 85 1.33 -1.08 -15.32
C PRO A 85 2.35 -0.70 -16.38
N LYS A 86 3.37 0.07 -16.03
CA LYS A 86 4.39 0.50 -16.98
C LYS A 86 5.66 -0.36 -16.96
N CYS A 87 6.19 -0.66 -15.77
CA CYS A 87 7.43 -1.44 -15.64
C CYS A 87 7.24 -2.85 -15.10
N ASN A 88 6.02 -3.20 -14.75
CA ASN A 88 5.62 -4.51 -14.24
C ASN A 88 6.32 -4.92 -12.94
N THR A 89 6.81 -3.97 -12.16
CA THR A 89 7.41 -4.24 -10.86
C THR A 89 6.36 -4.67 -9.85
N SER A 90 6.59 -5.81 -9.19
CA SER A 90 5.70 -6.29 -8.11
C SER A 90 5.81 -5.35 -6.91
N THR A 91 4.66 -4.90 -6.40
CA THR A 91 4.58 -3.88 -5.36
C THR A 91 3.56 -4.29 -4.31
N ARG A 92 3.93 -4.15 -3.04
CA ARG A 92 3.02 -4.32 -1.92
C ARG A 92 2.97 -3.03 -1.11
N ILE A 93 1.77 -2.44 -1.01
CA ILE A 93 1.52 -1.23 -0.22
C ILE A 93 0.93 -1.66 1.11
N TYR A 94 1.65 -1.43 2.21
CA TYR A 94 1.17 -1.74 3.56
C TYR A 94 0.46 -0.53 4.17
N PHE A 95 -0.66 -0.80 4.82
CA PHE A 95 -1.42 0.26 5.48
C PHE A 95 -2.17 -0.28 6.69
N THR A 96 -2.59 0.65 7.57
CA THR A 96 -3.41 0.35 8.74
C THR A 96 -4.79 0.96 8.53
N VAL A 97 -5.83 0.14 8.73
CA VAL A 97 -7.21 0.59 8.65
C VAL A 97 -7.71 0.89 10.06
N TRP A 98 -8.42 2.00 10.21
CA TRP A 98 -9.03 2.37 11.48
C TRP A 98 -10.49 2.76 11.29
N ALA A 99 -11.30 2.61 12.36
CA ALA A 99 -12.69 3.06 12.39
C ALA A 99 -12.83 4.07 13.52
N GLY A 100 -13.31 5.28 13.19
CA GLY A 100 -13.47 6.36 14.15
C GLY A 100 -14.89 6.89 14.15
N GLY A 101 -15.66 6.52 15.14
CA GLY A 101 -17.05 6.99 15.26
C GLY A 101 -18.00 6.43 14.23
N ARG A 102 -19.19 6.99 14.14
CA ARG A 102 -20.34 6.49 13.36
C ARG A 102 -20.10 6.71 11.89
N TYR A 103 -19.75 6.70 11.03
CA TYR A 103 -19.66 6.93 9.59
C TYR A 103 -18.27 7.36 9.10
N THR A 104 -17.28 7.27 10.00
CA THR A 104 -15.91 7.58 9.61
C THR A 104 -15.04 6.36 9.69
N SER A 105 -14.19 6.21 8.68
CA SER A 105 -13.13 5.22 8.66
C SER A 105 -11.94 5.81 7.93
N GLY A 106 -10.80 5.20 8.09
CA GLY A 106 -9.61 5.70 7.42
C GLY A 106 -8.54 4.65 7.25
N SER A 107 -7.55 5.02 6.47
CA SER A 107 -6.36 4.23 6.23
C SER A 107 -5.14 5.11 6.37
N HIS A 108 -4.10 4.58 7.01
CA HIS A 108 -2.79 5.22 7.11
C HIS A 108 -1.78 4.37 6.36
N LEU A 109 -1.15 4.94 5.35
CA LEU A 109 -0.13 4.24 4.56
C LEU A 109 1.18 4.23 5.34
N GLU A 110 1.73 3.02 5.54
CA GLU A 110 2.93 2.83 6.33
C GLU A 110 4.19 2.81 5.46
N PHE A 111 4.28 1.83 4.58
CA PHE A 111 5.42 1.68 3.69
C PHE A 111 5.07 0.81 2.49
N VAL A 112 5.97 0.82 1.52
CA VAL A 112 5.83 0.07 0.28
C VAL A 112 7.02 -0.88 0.14
N VAL A 113 6.76 -2.12 -0.27
CA VAL A 113 7.81 -3.08 -0.62
C VAL A 113 7.75 -3.32 -2.11
N ILE A 114 8.86 -3.15 -2.79
CA ILE A 114 8.96 -3.42 -4.22
C ILE A 114 9.98 -4.53 -4.47
N ASP A 115 9.71 -5.35 -5.48
CA ASP A 115 10.67 -6.33 -5.98
C ASP A 115 11.41 -5.72 -7.15
N ASP A 116 12.59 -5.16 -6.86
CA ASP A 116 13.45 -4.54 -7.86
C ASP A 116 14.48 -5.51 -8.46
N ASP A 117 14.44 -6.76 -8.03
CA ASP A 117 15.29 -7.84 -8.52
C ASP A 117 14.70 -8.40 -9.83
N THR A 118 15.15 -7.89 -10.94
CA THR A 118 14.76 -8.40 -12.27
C THR A 118 15.89 -9.22 -12.88
#